data_c9a11761bd8e9aff4fc427d05a05cf13
#
_entry.id   c9a11761bd8e9aff4fc427d05a05cf13
#
_cell.length_a   1.000
_cell.length_b   1.000
_cell.length_c   1.000
_cell.angle_alpha   90.00
_cell.angle_beta   90.00
_cell.angle_gamma   90.00
#
_symmetry.space_group_name_H-M   'P 1'
#
loop_
_entity.id
_entity.type
_entity.pdbx_description
1 polymer ?
#
loop_
_entity_poly.entity_id
_entity_poly.type
_entity_poly.pdbx_seq_one_letter_code
_entity_poly.pdbx_strand_id
1 'polypeptide(L)'
;MTNLLATYTNGLIYYTSLTEFINRTKVEICIEDLTDCDNIEFISIGVNLLKTFDKNIKLCISDINEKSLSEFMNYTIEPTIIDDLNILPNHNRQNKKNNLSGKTIFIKPGLGFGTGKHPTTKQCIKQIQNIVNGYVLDIGSGSGILSIVSCLYGAIKCTAVENDELAINNAIHNIKVNNMEDRIELININFDNYNSSNFFDTIIANVDHTFLLDNIDNLKRFLKPEGNLIISGFKKNMQNNILKLYDKFFDIIDITEENDWCCFRMLKNES
;
A
#
# COMPACT_ATOMS: atom_id res chain seq x y z
N MET A 1 5.45 -4.18 22.62
CA MET A 1 4.24 -5.01 22.73
C MET A 1 3.66 -5.33 21.35
N THR A 2 3.34 -4.36 20.52
CA THR A 2 2.83 -4.53 19.15
C THR A 2 3.70 -5.42 18.27
N ASN A 3 5.03 -5.22 18.27
CA ASN A 3 5.95 -6.05 17.47
C ASN A 3 6.02 -7.52 17.92
N LEU A 4 5.80 -7.79 19.20
CA LEU A 4 5.77 -9.15 19.71
C LEU A 4 4.52 -9.89 19.23
N LEU A 5 3.35 -9.22 19.30
CA LEU A 5 2.09 -9.79 18.83
C LEU A 5 2.09 -10.02 17.32
N ALA A 6 2.63 -9.06 16.53
CA ALA A 6 2.78 -9.23 15.08
C ALA A 6 3.63 -10.45 14.70
N THR A 7 4.66 -10.78 15.50
CA THR A 7 5.48 -11.97 15.29
C THR A 7 4.67 -13.26 15.52
N TYR A 8 3.77 -13.28 16.50
CA TYR A 8 2.96 -14.45 16.83
C TYR A 8 1.75 -14.64 15.90
N THR A 9 1.31 -13.59 15.20
CA THR A 9 0.16 -13.67 14.28
C THR A 9 0.57 -13.78 12.82
N ASN A 10 1.84 -14.08 12.53
CA ASN A 10 2.39 -14.14 11.15
C ASN A 10 2.08 -12.90 10.30
N GLY A 11 1.99 -11.75 10.91
CA GLY A 11 1.72 -10.51 10.20
C GLY A 11 0.24 -10.20 9.93
N LEU A 12 -0.69 -11.02 10.41
CA LEU A 12 -2.15 -10.81 10.27
C LEU A 12 -2.72 -9.68 11.14
N ILE A 13 -1.88 -8.85 11.73
CA ILE A 13 -2.31 -7.68 12.50
C ILE A 13 -2.47 -6.50 11.55
N TYR A 14 -3.69 -6.15 11.24
CA TYR A 14 -4.01 -5.03 10.35
C TYR A 14 -4.00 -3.68 11.03
N TYR A 15 -4.25 -3.66 12.32
CA TYR A 15 -4.33 -2.42 13.08
C TYR A 15 -3.98 -2.60 14.53
N THR A 16 -3.23 -1.64 15.08
CA THR A 16 -2.97 -1.54 16.51
C THR A 16 -3.18 -0.11 16.97
N SER A 17 -3.97 0.10 18.02
CA SER A 17 -4.05 1.38 18.71
C SER A 17 -3.49 1.25 20.12
N LEU A 18 -2.77 2.27 20.53
CA LEU A 18 -2.29 2.42 21.90
C LEU A 18 -3.03 3.60 22.53
N THR A 19 -3.82 3.32 23.55
CA THR A 19 -4.48 4.38 24.34
C THR A 19 -3.89 4.37 25.74
N GLU A 20 -3.20 5.43 26.13
CA GLU A 20 -2.63 5.59 27.45
C GLU A 20 -3.64 6.29 28.37
N PHE A 21 -3.91 5.67 29.51
CA PHE A 21 -4.66 6.23 30.61
C PHE A 21 -3.76 6.36 31.83
N ILE A 22 -4.12 7.20 32.79
CA ILE A 22 -3.39 7.29 34.06
C ILE A 22 -3.32 5.89 34.69
N ASN A 23 -2.11 5.31 34.72
CA ASN A 23 -1.78 3.98 35.22
C ASN A 23 -2.37 2.79 34.47
N ARG A 24 -2.82 2.94 33.22
CA ARG A 24 -3.30 1.83 32.37
C ARG A 24 -3.01 2.11 30.91
N THR A 25 -2.63 1.07 30.19
CA THR A 25 -2.47 1.11 28.74
C THR A 25 -3.46 0.12 28.13
N LYS A 26 -4.32 0.59 27.23
CA LYS A 26 -5.18 -0.26 26.42
C LYS A 26 -4.52 -0.41 25.03
N VAL A 27 -4.31 -1.64 24.61
CA VAL A 27 -3.88 -1.96 23.26
C VAL A 27 -5.06 -2.65 22.58
N GLU A 28 -5.52 -2.07 21.48
CA GLU A 28 -6.54 -2.67 20.63
C GLU A 28 -5.87 -3.20 19.37
N ILE A 29 -6.15 -4.44 19.03
CA ILE A 29 -5.58 -5.14 17.89
C ILE A 29 -6.75 -5.66 17.06
N CYS A 30 -6.80 -5.28 15.81
CA CYS A 30 -7.76 -5.81 14.86
C CYS A 30 -7.09 -6.89 14.03
N ILE A 31 -7.69 -8.06 13.97
CA ILE A 31 -7.18 -9.23 13.26
C ILE A 31 -8.28 -9.70 12.33
N GLU A 32 -7.92 -9.92 11.06
CA GLU A 32 -8.80 -10.54 10.10
C GLU A 32 -8.92 -12.03 10.43
N ASP A 33 -10.13 -12.53 10.34
CA ASP A 33 -10.47 -13.94 10.45
C ASP A 33 -9.93 -14.68 11.69
N LEU A 34 -10.68 -14.55 12.79
CA LEU A 34 -10.49 -15.37 13.99
C LEU A 34 -11.19 -16.74 13.89
N THR A 35 -11.75 -17.10 12.75
CA THR A 35 -12.39 -18.42 12.56
C THR A 35 -11.38 -19.54 12.45
N ASP A 36 -10.13 -19.22 12.15
CA ASP A 36 -9.03 -20.16 12.19
C ASP A 36 -8.60 -20.40 13.66
N CYS A 37 -8.79 -21.62 14.17
CA CYS A 37 -8.43 -21.99 15.53
C CYS A 37 -6.96 -21.69 15.85
N ASP A 38 -6.08 -21.79 14.87
CA ASP A 38 -4.65 -21.53 15.01
C ASP A 38 -4.37 -20.07 15.38
N ASN A 39 -5.11 -19.11 14.80
CA ASN A 39 -4.95 -17.68 15.08
C ASN A 39 -5.33 -17.33 16.53
N ILE A 40 -6.38 -17.93 17.07
CA ILE A 40 -6.80 -17.73 18.48
C ILE A 40 -5.75 -18.30 19.43
N GLU A 41 -5.18 -19.47 19.11
CA GLU A 41 -4.14 -20.10 19.90
C GLU A 41 -2.86 -19.25 19.93
N PHE A 42 -2.39 -18.73 18.80
CA PHE A 42 -1.24 -17.82 18.72
C PHE A 42 -1.43 -16.55 19.53
N ILE A 43 -2.62 -15.92 19.46
CA ILE A 43 -2.93 -14.74 20.29
C ILE A 43 -2.89 -15.09 21.76
N SER A 44 -3.47 -16.22 22.16
CA SER A 44 -3.47 -16.69 23.54
C SER A 44 -2.06 -16.93 24.07
N ILE A 45 -1.18 -17.52 23.27
CA ILE A 45 0.24 -17.71 23.59
C ILE A 45 0.93 -16.36 23.78
N GLY A 46 0.75 -15.42 22.86
CA GLY A 46 1.32 -14.07 22.95
C GLY A 46 0.87 -13.31 24.18
N VAL A 47 -0.43 -13.37 24.51
CA VAL A 47 -0.98 -12.74 25.72
C VAL A 47 -0.47 -13.40 26.99
N ASN A 48 -0.35 -14.74 27.02
CA ASN A 48 0.22 -15.43 28.17
C ASN A 48 1.69 -15.07 28.39
N LEU A 49 2.47 -14.92 27.34
CA LEU A 49 3.84 -14.39 27.42
C LEU A 49 3.87 -12.97 27.99
N LEU A 50 2.99 -12.08 27.54
CA LEU A 50 2.89 -10.71 28.08
C LEU A 50 2.50 -10.70 29.55
N LYS A 51 1.64 -11.63 30.02
CA LYS A 51 1.29 -11.81 31.43
C LYS A 51 2.45 -12.22 32.32
N THR A 52 3.55 -12.73 31.77
CA THR A 52 4.77 -12.97 32.55
C THR A 52 5.43 -11.67 32.99
N PHE A 53 5.23 -10.59 32.25
CA PHE A 53 5.75 -9.25 32.59
C PHE A 53 4.75 -8.42 33.40
N ASP A 54 3.44 -8.56 33.15
CA ASP A 54 2.38 -7.92 33.92
C ASP A 54 1.14 -8.83 34.04
N LYS A 55 0.89 -9.32 35.24
CA LYS A 55 -0.24 -10.22 35.57
C LYS A 55 -1.63 -9.56 35.39
N ASN A 56 -1.70 -8.24 35.30
CA ASN A 56 -2.95 -7.50 35.14
C ASN A 56 -3.40 -7.40 33.69
N ILE A 57 -2.66 -7.92 32.73
CA ILE A 57 -3.07 -7.92 31.32
C ILE A 57 -4.32 -8.78 31.14
N LYS A 58 -5.36 -8.18 30.60
CA LYS A 58 -6.62 -8.85 30.25
C LYS A 58 -6.75 -8.90 28.73
N LEU A 59 -7.12 -10.06 28.22
CA LEU A 59 -7.54 -10.23 26.84
C LEU A 59 -9.07 -10.16 26.79
N CYS A 60 -9.59 -9.27 25.95
CA CYS A 60 -11.00 -9.27 25.57
C CYS A 60 -11.07 -9.46 24.06
N ILE A 61 -11.81 -10.46 23.62
CA ILE A 61 -12.07 -10.73 22.20
C ILE A 61 -13.53 -10.35 21.96
N SER A 62 -13.77 -9.55 20.93
CA SER A 62 -15.13 -9.18 20.49
C SER A 62 -15.16 -9.09 18.98
N ASP A 63 -16.23 -9.55 18.39
CA ASP A 63 -16.48 -9.36 16.96
C ASP A 63 -16.69 -7.89 16.65
N ILE A 64 -16.03 -7.40 15.62
CA ILE A 64 -16.23 -6.06 15.09
C ILE A 64 -16.87 -6.22 13.72
N ASN A 65 -18.08 -5.73 13.56
CA ASN A 65 -18.72 -5.71 12.25
C ASN A 65 -18.00 -4.69 11.32
N GLU A 66 -18.09 -4.89 10.01
CA GLU A 66 -17.43 -4.03 9.01
C GLU A 66 -17.74 -2.55 9.19
N LYS A 67 -18.96 -2.21 9.61
CA LYS A 67 -19.36 -0.82 9.83
C LYS A 67 -18.62 -0.22 11.03
N SER A 68 -18.56 -0.93 12.15
CA SER A 68 -17.83 -0.48 13.35
C SER A 68 -16.34 -0.41 13.11
N LEU A 69 -15.78 -1.36 12.36
CA LEU A 69 -14.38 -1.35 11.94
C LEU A 69 -14.08 -0.14 11.05
N SER A 70 -14.92 0.10 10.04
CA SER A 70 -14.80 1.25 9.14
C SER A 70 -14.93 2.58 9.89
N GLU A 71 -15.87 2.71 10.81
CA GLU A 71 -16.02 3.90 11.65
C GLU A 71 -14.79 4.11 12.54
N PHE A 72 -14.31 3.07 13.21
CA PHE A 72 -13.13 3.12 14.08
C PHE A 72 -11.87 3.51 13.29
N MET A 73 -11.62 2.90 12.15
CA MET A 73 -10.50 3.27 11.27
C MET A 73 -10.63 4.70 10.76
N ASN A 74 -11.82 5.16 10.48
CA ASN A 74 -12.09 6.52 10.03
C ASN A 74 -11.77 7.58 11.11
N TYR A 75 -12.04 7.32 12.38
CA TYR A 75 -11.76 8.25 13.48
C TYR A 75 -10.28 8.34 13.84
N THR A 76 -9.51 7.29 13.60
CA THR A 76 -8.12 7.19 14.06
C THR A 76 -7.08 7.51 13.00
N ILE A 77 -7.47 7.64 11.72
CA ILE A 77 -6.53 7.94 10.66
C ILE A 77 -6.40 9.45 10.45
N GLU A 78 -5.25 9.98 10.84
CA GLU A 78 -4.88 11.35 10.52
C GLU A 78 -4.55 11.51 9.03
N PRO A 79 -4.80 12.71 8.47
CA PRO A 79 -4.37 13.05 7.13
C PRO A 79 -2.88 12.80 6.94
N THR A 80 -2.51 12.26 5.78
CA THR A 80 -1.10 12.15 5.38
C THR A 80 -0.81 13.22 4.34
N ILE A 81 0.26 13.97 4.54
CA ILE A 81 0.70 15.02 3.61
C ILE A 81 2.03 14.57 3.01
N ILE A 82 2.10 14.57 1.68
CA ILE A 82 3.32 14.26 0.91
C ILE A 82 3.48 15.38 -0.11
N ASP A 83 4.44 16.26 0.13
CA ASP A 83 4.69 17.48 -0.66
C ASP A 83 3.40 18.30 -0.85
N ASP A 84 2.88 18.45 -2.08
CA ASP A 84 1.64 19.14 -2.37
C ASP A 84 0.38 18.25 -2.36
N LEU A 85 0.53 16.96 -1.98
CA LEU A 85 -0.56 15.99 -1.92
C LEU A 85 -1.08 15.79 -0.51
N ASN A 86 -2.38 15.97 -0.33
CA ASN A 86 -3.12 15.65 0.88
C ASN A 86 -3.89 14.35 0.69
N ILE A 87 -3.61 13.34 1.49
CA ILE A 87 -4.34 12.07 1.51
C ILE A 87 -5.25 12.09 2.73
N LEU A 88 -6.55 12.15 2.51
CA LEU A 88 -7.56 12.23 3.55
C LEU A 88 -8.36 10.93 3.65
N PRO A 89 -8.78 10.52 4.86
CA PRO A 89 -9.81 9.50 5.00
C PRO A 89 -11.12 9.96 4.35
N ASN A 90 -11.82 9.04 3.69
CA ASN A 90 -13.02 9.39 2.91
C ASN A 90 -14.12 10.13 3.69
N HIS A 91 -14.30 9.86 4.98
CA HIS A 91 -15.30 10.54 5.83
C HIS A 91 -15.04 12.04 6.03
N ASN A 92 -13.84 12.53 5.76
CA ASN A 92 -13.47 13.94 5.90
C ASN A 92 -13.82 14.81 4.69
N ARG A 93 -14.48 14.25 3.66
CA ARG A 93 -14.77 14.94 2.39
C ARG A 93 -15.55 16.26 2.57
N GLN A 94 -16.46 16.30 3.55
CA GLN A 94 -17.30 17.50 3.77
C GLN A 94 -16.64 18.58 4.64
N ASN A 95 -15.70 18.22 5.51
CA ASN A 95 -15.26 19.15 6.57
C ASN A 95 -13.85 19.72 6.39
N LYS A 96 -12.97 19.15 5.53
CA LYS A 96 -11.54 19.54 5.50
C LYS A 96 -11.04 20.13 4.18
N LYS A 97 -11.84 20.17 3.13
CA LYS A 97 -11.39 20.66 1.81
C LYS A 97 -11.01 22.15 1.78
N ASN A 98 -11.51 22.94 2.72
CA ASN A 98 -11.45 24.39 2.64
C ASN A 98 -10.17 25.04 3.17
N ASN A 99 -9.25 24.29 3.81
CA ASN A 99 -8.06 24.88 4.44
C ASN A 99 -6.73 24.21 4.05
N LEU A 100 -6.72 23.25 3.12
CA LEU A 100 -5.50 22.59 2.68
C LEU A 100 -5.06 23.13 1.34
N SER A 101 -3.82 23.59 1.26
CA SER A 101 -3.17 23.93 -0.01
C SER A 101 -2.75 22.64 -0.73
N GLY A 102 -2.74 22.68 -2.08
CA GLY A 102 -2.30 21.55 -2.90
C GLY A 102 -3.43 20.62 -3.35
N LYS A 103 -3.04 19.49 -3.90
CA LYS A 103 -3.94 18.46 -4.43
C LYS A 103 -4.46 17.58 -3.28
N THR A 104 -5.67 17.09 -3.40
CA THR A 104 -6.30 16.27 -2.35
C THR A 104 -6.94 15.03 -2.94
N ILE A 105 -6.65 13.89 -2.37
CA ILE A 105 -7.34 12.62 -2.63
C ILE A 105 -7.99 12.06 -1.37
N PHE A 106 -9.01 11.25 -1.56
CA PHE A 106 -9.74 10.58 -0.48
C PHE A 106 -9.51 9.06 -0.60
N ILE A 107 -8.96 8.47 0.45
CA ILE A 107 -8.73 7.03 0.52
C ILE A 107 -9.52 6.47 1.68
N LYS A 108 -10.41 5.52 1.39
CA LYS A 108 -11.06 4.72 2.43
C LYS A 108 -10.02 3.79 3.03
N PRO A 109 -9.77 3.85 4.33
CA PRO A 109 -9.00 2.82 5.00
C PRO A 109 -9.69 1.47 4.81
N GLY A 110 -8.96 0.47 4.41
CA GLY A 110 -9.50 -0.86 4.16
C GLY A 110 -8.47 -1.92 4.55
N LEU A 111 -8.84 -3.18 4.41
CA LEU A 111 -7.95 -4.32 4.64
C LEU A 111 -6.87 -4.43 3.55
N GLY A 112 -7.06 -3.80 2.38
CA GLY A 112 -6.05 -3.70 1.33
C GLY A 112 -4.90 -2.77 1.70
N PHE A 113 -3.68 -3.13 1.27
CA PHE A 113 -2.49 -2.30 1.40
C PHE A 113 -2.67 -0.95 0.67
N GLY A 114 -2.06 0.14 1.17
CA GLY A 114 -2.01 1.41 0.45
C GLY A 114 -2.84 2.55 1.05
N THR A 115 -2.77 2.76 2.37
CA THR A 115 -3.40 3.94 3.02
C THR A 115 -2.61 5.24 2.82
N GLY A 116 -1.47 5.20 2.15
CA GLY A 116 -0.55 6.34 1.98
C GLY A 116 0.42 6.55 3.15
N LYS A 117 0.31 5.81 4.24
CA LYS A 117 1.18 5.97 5.43
C LYS A 117 2.48 5.18 5.35
N HIS A 118 2.47 4.06 4.63
CA HIS A 118 3.63 3.18 4.55
C HIS A 118 4.79 3.86 3.78
N PRO A 119 6.06 3.71 4.22
CA PRO A 119 7.21 4.30 3.55
C PRO A 119 7.29 4.01 2.06
N THR A 120 7.02 2.77 1.63
CA THR A 120 7.05 2.39 0.21
C THR A 120 6.03 3.16 -0.62
N THR A 121 4.80 3.32 -0.11
CA THR A 121 3.76 4.09 -0.80
C THR A 121 4.14 5.57 -0.91
N LYS A 122 4.68 6.17 0.16
CA LYS A 122 5.15 7.57 0.15
C LYS A 122 6.26 7.78 -0.87
N GLN A 123 7.23 6.88 -0.92
CA GLN A 123 8.34 6.95 -1.86
C GLN A 123 7.85 6.84 -3.31
N CYS A 124 6.98 5.87 -3.61
CA CYS A 124 6.37 5.77 -4.94
C CYS A 124 5.61 7.04 -5.32
N ILE A 125 4.81 7.63 -4.41
CA ILE A 125 4.09 8.88 -4.66
C ILE A 125 5.05 10.00 -5.02
N LYS A 126 6.15 10.19 -4.30
CA LYS A 126 7.16 11.20 -4.61
C LYS A 126 7.78 11.02 -5.99
N GLN A 127 8.02 9.77 -6.42
CA GLN A 127 8.51 9.51 -7.77
C GLN A 127 7.45 9.85 -8.84
N ILE A 128 6.18 9.48 -8.60
CA ILE A 128 5.07 9.76 -9.51
C ILE A 128 4.88 11.27 -9.75
N GLN A 129 4.95 12.09 -8.70
CA GLN A 129 4.71 13.54 -8.76
C GLN A 129 5.57 14.27 -9.81
N ASN A 130 6.75 13.74 -10.11
CA ASN A 130 7.74 14.43 -10.93
C ASN A 130 7.81 13.93 -12.38
N ILE A 131 7.24 12.76 -12.69
CA ILE A 131 7.59 12.08 -13.96
C ILE A 131 6.38 11.52 -14.73
N VAL A 132 5.25 11.33 -14.08
CA VAL A 132 4.14 10.59 -14.69
C VAL A 132 3.45 11.41 -15.78
N ASN A 133 3.40 10.79 -16.95
CA ASN A 133 2.59 11.23 -18.10
C ASN A 133 2.13 9.98 -18.87
N GLY A 134 1.33 10.15 -19.91
CA GLY A 134 0.93 9.07 -20.81
C GLY A 134 0.14 7.93 -20.12
N TYR A 135 0.46 6.70 -20.48
CA TYR A 135 -0.22 5.50 -20.02
C TYR A 135 0.57 4.83 -18.89
N VAL A 136 -0.10 4.52 -17.80
CA VAL A 136 0.50 3.94 -16.59
C VAL A 136 -0.03 2.52 -16.35
N LEU A 137 0.84 1.62 -15.93
CA LEU A 137 0.48 0.31 -15.38
C LEU A 137 0.84 0.30 -13.89
N ASP A 138 -0.15 0.05 -13.03
CA ASP A 138 0.00 -0.10 -11.59
C ASP A 138 -0.23 -1.57 -11.22
N ILE A 139 0.84 -2.26 -10.80
CA ILE A 139 0.84 -3.70 -10.52
C ILE A 139 0.73 -3.92 -9.03
N GLY A 140 -0.24 -4.75 -8.61
CA GLY A 140 -0.60 -4.92 -7.21
C GLY A 140 -1.16 -3.62 -6.66
N SER A 141 -2.20 -3.08 -7.31
CA SER A 141 -2.70 -1.73 -7.05
C SER A 141 -3.29 -1.52 -5.65
N GLY A 142 -3.64 -2.61 -4.96
CA GLY A 142 -4.16 -2.57 -3.59
C GLY A 142 -5.39 -1.66 -3.47
N SER A 143 -5.27 -0.61 -2.68
CA SER A 143 -6.31 0.42 -2.51
C SER A 143 -6.56 1.29 -3.74
N GLY A 144 -5.75 1.17 -4.81
CA GLY A 144 -5.76 2.01 -5.99
C GLY A 144 -5.08 3.38 -5.80
N ILE A 145 -4.41 3.61 -4.68
CA ILE A 145 -3.85 4.93 -4.36
C ILE A 145 -2.82 5.40 -5.39
N LEU A 146 -1.90 4.52 -5.84
CA LEU A 146 -0.86 4.90 -6.80
C LEU A 146 -1.46 5.17 -8.19
N SER A 147 -2.48 4.43 -8.58
CA SER A 147 -3.26 4.68 -9.80
C SER A 147 -3.96 6.05 -9.74
N ILE A 148 -4.62 6.38 -8.63
CA ILE A 148 -5.31 7.66 -8.41
C ILE A 148 -4.30 8.81 -8.46
N VAL A 149 -3.17 8.67 -7.76
CA VAL A 149 -2.09 9.67 -7.75
C VAL A 149 -1.50 9.84 -9.15
N SER A 150 -1.26 8.77 -9.88
CA SER A 150 -0.77 8.83 -11.26
C SER A 150 -1.69 9.66 -12.15
N CYS A 151 -2.99 9.42 -12.08
CA CYS A 151 -3.97 10.22 -12.83
C CYS A 151 -4.03 11.67 -12.36
N LEU A 152 -3.90 11.93 -11.08
CA LEU A 152 -3.90 13.30 -10.52
C LEU A 152 -2.69 14.11 -10.98
N TYR A 153 -1.54 13.45 -11.21
CA TYR A 153 -0.29 14.11 -11.60
C TYR A 153 0.03 14.04 -13.10
N GLY A 154 -0.84 13.49 -13.94
CA GLY A 154 -0.68 13.69 -15.37
C GLY A 154 -0.84 12.45 -16.25
N ALA A 155 -0.99 11.25 -15.69
CA ALA A 155 -1.29 10.08 -16.51
C ALA A 155 -2.57 10.31 -17.32
N ILE A 156 -2.55 9.98 -18.59
CA ILE A 156 -3.74 10.03 -19.45
C ILE A 156 -4.73 8.95 -19.00
N LYS A 157 -4.23 7.73 -18.84
CA LYS A 157 -4.97 6.57 -18.35
C LYS A 157 -4.06 5.68 -17.50
N CYS A 158 -4.61 5.06 -16.47
CA CYS A 158 -3.94 4.06 -15.66
C CYS A 158 -4.66 2.71 -15.78
N THR A 159 -3.91 1.65 -16.05
CA THR A 159 -4.37 0.27 -15.90
C THR A 159 -3.87 -0.25 -14.56
N ALA A 160 -4.79 -0.59 -13.67
CA ALA A 160 -4.52 -1.12 -12.34
C ALA A 160 -4.79 -2.62 -12.33
N VAL A 161 -3.80 -3.43 -11.97
CA VAL A 161 -3.91 -4.90 -11.90
C VAL A 161 -3.85 -5.34 -10.44
N GLU A 162 -4.87 -6.09 -10.01
CA GLU A 162 -5.00 -6.61 -8.66
C GLU A 162 -5.72 -7.95 -8.70
N ASN A 163 -5.47 -8.84 -7.76
CA ASN A 163 -6.11 -10.15 -7.68
C ASN A 163 -6.80 -10.45 -6.34
N ASP A 164 -6.63 -9.59 -5.35
CA ASP A 164 -7.32 -9.69 -4.06
C ASP A 164 -8.68 -9.00 -4.14
N GLU A 165 -9.76 -9.75 -3.98
CA GLU A 165 -11.13 -9.23 -4.05
C GLU A 165 -11.43 -8.12 -3.04
N LEU A 166 -10.83 -8.19 -1.84
CA LEU A 166 -11.01 -7.16 -0.81
C LEU A 166 -10.32 -5.86 -1.21
N ALA A 167 -9.11 -5.97 -1.76
CA ALA A 167 -8.37 -4.83 -2.30
C ALA A 167 -9.10 -4.20 -3.49
N ILE A 168 -9.62 -5.03 -4.41
CA ILE A 168 -10.39 -4.58 -5.57
C ILE A 168 -11.63 -3.79 -5.16
N ASN A 169 -12.43 -4.31 -4.21
CA ASN A 169 -13.61 -3.60 -3.71
C ASN A 169 -13.26 -2.25 -3.09
N ASN A 170 -12.13 -2.19 -2.38
CA ASN A 170 -11.62 -0.94 -1.82
C ASN A 170 -11.14 0.02 -2.91
N ALA A 171 -10.41 -0.48 -3.93
CA ALA A 171 -9.96 0.32 -5.07
C ALA A 171 -11.13 0.91 -5.86
N ILE A 172 -12.16 0.13 -6.18
CA ILE A 172 -13.37 0.60 -6.85
C ILE A 172 -13.98 1.78 -6.09
N HIS A 173 -14.12 1.63 -4.76
CA HIS A 173 -14.65 2.70 -3.92
C HIS A 173 -13.76 3.97 -3.99
N ASN A 174 -12.45 3.81 -3.85
CA ASN A 174 -11.51 4.93 -3.84
C ASN A 174 -11.44 5.64 -5.20
N ILE A 175 -11.42 4.89 -6.30
CA ILE A 175 -11.46 5.42 -7.67
C ILE A 175 -12.70 6.28 -7.85
N LYS A 176 -13.88 5.77 -7.47
CA LYS A 176 -15.15 6.49 -7.56
C LYS A 176 -15.19 7.76 -6.71
N VAL A 177 -14.72 7.70 -5.46
CA VAL A 177 -14.72 8.86 -4.57
C VAL A 177 -13.84 9.99 -5.11
N ASN A 178 -12.79 9.65 -5.85
CA ASN A 178 -11.89 10.62 -6.46
C ASN A 178 -12.31 11.03 -7.90
N ASN A 179 -13.42 10.52 -8.44
CA ASN A 179 -13.94 10.75 -9.78
C ASN A 179 -12.90 10.38 -10.87
N MET A 180 -12.32 9.19 -10.75
CA MET A 180 -11.27 8.71 -11.66
C MET A 180 -11.70 7.49 -12.49
N GLU A 181 -13.01 7.15 -12.52
CA GLU A 181 -13.55 5.96 -13.19
C GLU A 181 -13.25 5.96 -14.71
N ASP A 182 -13.28 7.12 -15.33
CA ASP A 182 -13.00 7.25 -16.77
C ASP A 182 -11.50 7.13 -17.11
N ARG A 183 -10.64 7.25 -16.11
CA ARG A 183 -9.17 7.30 -16.29
C ARG A 183 -8.46 6.08 -15.74
N ILE A 184 -9.09 5.30 -14.85
CA ILE A 184 -8.50 4.11 -14.23
C ILE A 184 -9.30 2.90 -14.62
N GLU A 185 -8.64 1.96 -15.30
CA GLU A 185 -9.17 0.64 -15.62
C GLU A 185 -8.62 -0.37 -14.61
N LEU A 186 -9.49 -0.85 -13.72
CA LEU A 186 -9.14 -1.86 -12.72
C LEU A 186 -9.42 -3.25 -13.27
N ILE A 187 -8.40 -4.09 -13.31
CA ILE A 187 -8.46 -5.46 -13.85
C ILE A 187 -8.24 -6.45 -12.72
N ASN A 188 -9.27 -7.27 -12.46
CA ASN A 188 -9.18 -8.36 -11.49
C ASN A 188 -8.52 -9.58 -12.14
N ILE A 189 -7.20 -9.70 -12.01
CA ILE A 189 -6.44 -10.82 -12.55
C ILE A 189 -5.10 -10.98 -11.82
N ASN A 190 -4.63 -12.22 -11.70
CA ASN A 190 -3.24 -12.44 -11.32
C ASN A 190 -2.33 -11.92 -12.44
N PHE A 191 -1.30 -11.17 -12.08
CA PHE A 191 -0.39 -10.55 -13.05
C PHE A 191 0.30 -11.56 -13.97
N ASP A 192 0.55 -12.78 -13.53
CA ASP A 192 1.12 -13.85 -14.37
C ASP A 192 0.22 -14.19 -15.58
N ASN A 193 -1.08 -13.95 -15.45
CA ASN A 193 -2.07 -14.12 -16.52
C ASN A 193 -2.37 -12.83 -17.28
N TYR A 194 -1.83 -11.69 -16.81
CA TYR A 194 -2.04 -10.42 -17.46
C TYR A 194 -1.28 -10.38 -18.80
N ASN A 195 -2.00 -10.09 -19.86
CA ASN A 195 -1.41 -9.90 -21.18
C ASN A 195 -2.01 -8.66 -21.83
N SER A 196 -1.17 -7.84 -22.40
CA SER A 196 -1.55 -6.61 -23.08
C SER A 196 -0.69 -6.41 -24.33
N SER A 197 -1.33 -5.95 -25.39
CA SER A 197 -0.63 -5.41 -26.57
C SER A 197 -0.22 -3.94 -26.37
N ASN A 198 -0.69 -3.31 -25.29
CA ASN A 198 -0.36 -1.93 -24.97
C ASN A 198 1.01 -1.85 -24.30
N PHE A 199 1.74 -0.80 -24.64
CA PHE A 199 2.98 -0.43 -23.96
C PHE A 199 2.73 0.80 -23.10
N PHE A 200 3.34 0.79 -21.91
CA PHE A 200 3.15 1.84 -20.92
C PHE A 200 4.34 2.81 -20.89
N ASP A 201 4.04 4.08 -20.64
CA ASP A 201 5.07 5.12 -20.45
C ASP A 201 5.70 5.02 -19.07
N THR A 202 4.89 4.54 -18.08
CA THR A 202 5.36 4.28 -16.71
C THR A 202 4.75 2.99 -16.19
N ILE A 203 5.58 2.17 -15.54
CA ILE A 203 5.12 1.02 -14.73
C ILE A 203 5.46 1.30 -13.27
N ILE A 204 4.51 1.01 -12.38
CA ILE A 204 4.66 1.11 -10.94
C ILE A 204 4.38 -0.27 -10.35
N ALA A 205 5.30 -0.77 -9.52
CA ALA A 205 5.14 -2.03 -8.81
C ALA A 205 5.60 -1.88 -7.35
N ASN A 206 4.66 -1.64 -6.45
CA ASN A 206 4.91 -1.60 -5.01
C ASN A 206 4.47 -2.94 -4.38
N VAL A 207 5.25 -3.96 -4.63
CA VAL A 207 4.97 -5.38 -4.34
C VAL A 207 6.15 -6.03 -3.61
N ASP A 208 6.00 -7.26 -3.15
CA ASP A 208 7.11 -7.96 -2.49
C ASP A 208 8.29 -8.23 -3.44
N HIS A 209 9.46 -8.44 -2.85
CA HIS A 209 10.70 -8.61 -3.61
C HIS A 209 10.73 -9.88 -4.47
N THR A 210 10.03 -10.95 -4.07
CA THR A 210 9.97 -12.20 -4.85
C THR A 210 9.31 -11.94 -6.19
N PHE A 211 8.17 -11.24 -6.16
CA PHE A 211 7.48 -10.82 -7.39
C PHE A 211 8.41 -10.02 -8.31
N LEU A 212 9.16 -9.07 -7.76
CA LEU A 212 10.08 -8.23 -8.56
C LEU A 212 11.20 -9.06 -9.19
N LEU A 213 11.74 -10.07 -8.49
CA LEU A 213 12.76 -10.94 -9.03
C LEU A 213 12.23 -11.84 -10.16
N ASP A 214 11.00 -12.31 -10.04
CA ASP A 214 10.41 -13.28 -10.96
C ASP A 214 9.82 -12.62 -12.23
N ASN A 215 9.46 -11.33 -12.16
CA ASN A 215 8.69 -10.68 -13.23
C ASN A 215 9.44 -9.65 -14.07
N ILE A 216 10.76 -9.58 -14.00
CA ILE A 216 11.53 -8.58 -14.74
C ILE A 216 11.28 -8.60 -16.25
N ASP A 217 11.13 -9.79 -16.87
CA ASP A 217 10.89 -9.90 -18.30
C ASP A 217 9.51 -9.38 -18.71
N ASN A 218 8.50 -9.55 -17.85
CA ASN A 218 7.18 -8.98 -18.06
C ASN A 218 7.21 -7.45 -17.92
N LEU A 219 7.91 -6.92 -16.90
CA LEU A 219 8.09 -5.48 -16.73
C LEU A 219 8.75 -4.84 -17.94
N LYS A 220 9.82 -5.46 -18.45
CA LYS A 220 10.49 -5.02 -19.69
C LYS A 220 9.53 -5.06 -20.89
N ARG A 221 8.78 -6.14 -21.03
CA ARG A 221 7.90 -6.36 -22.18
C ARG A 221 6.81 -5.29 -22.28
N PHE A 222 6.21 -4.90 -21.15
CA PHE A 222 5.11 -3.93 -21.13
C PHE A 222 5.57 -2.48 -21.13
N LEU A 223 6.82 -2.20 -20.80
CA LEU A 223 7.34 -0.84 -20.76
C LEU A 223 7.88 -0.40 -22.12
N LYS A 224 7.53 0.82 -22.54
CA LYS A 224 8.10 1.46 -23.74
C LYS A 224 9.62 1.65 -23.61
N PRO A 225 10.37 1.75 -24.72
CA PRO A 225 11.71 2.31 -24.68
C PRO A 225 11.71 3.66 -23.95
N GLU A 226 12.73 3.93 -23.15
CA GLU A 226 12.84 5.14 -22.30
C GLU A 226 11.68 5.34 -21.30
N GLY A 227 10.82 4.33 -21.14
CA GLY A 227 9.73 4.35 -20.14
C GLY A 227 10.26 4.27 -18.71
N ASN A 228 9.55 4.87 -17.79
CA ASN A 228 9.88 4.87 -16.37
C ASN A 228 9.39 3.60 -15.67
N LEU A 229 10.25 3.01 -14.86
CA LEU A 229 9.91 1.92 -13.95
C LEU A 229 10.12 2.39 -12.51
N ILE A 230 9.06 2.33 -11.71
CA ILE A 230 9.10 2.61 -10.26
C ILE A 230 8.83 1.31 -9.54
N ILE A 231 9.79 0.81 -8.76
CA ILE A 231 9.62 -0.40 -7.94
C ILE A 231 9.89 -0.11 -6.47
N SER A 232 9.09 -0.73 -5.61
CA SER A 232 9.22 -0.67 -4.16
C SER A 232 8.58 -1.92 -3.52
N GLY A 233 8.53 -1.97 -2.17
CA GLY A 233 7.99 -3.13 -1.45
C GLY A 233 9.07 -4.09 -0.96
N PHE A 234 10.34 -3.67 -1.02
CA PHE A 234 11.48 -4.44 -0.55
C PHE A 234 12.36 -3.64 0.42
N LYS A 235 13.06 -4.37 1.27
CA LYS A 235 13.97 -3.79 2.26
C LYS A 235 15.39 -3.63 1.71
N LYS A 236 16.17 -2.79 2.37
CA LYS A 236 17.57 -2.46 2.05
C LYS A 236 18.46 -3.71 1.89
N ASN A 237 18.25 -4.76 2.66
CA ASN A 237 19.02 -5.99 2.54
C ASN A 237 18.83 -6.71 1.19
N MET A 238 17.71 -6.46 0.48
CA MET A 238 17.43 -7.00 -0.85
C MET A 238 17.92 -6.09 -1.99
N GLN A 239 18.31 -4.85 -1.68
CA GLN A 239 18.70 -3.83 -2.66
C GLN A 239 19.74 -4.33 -3.68
N ASN A 240 20.81 -4.94 -3.21
CA ASN A 240 21.89 -5.41 -4.09
C ASN A 240 21.46 -6.54 -5.03
N ASN A 241 20.54 -7.40 -4.59
CA ASN A 241 20.02 -8.50 -5.42
C ASN A 241 19.15 -7.94 -6.55
N ILE A 242 18.30 -6.98 -6.24
CA ILE A 242 17.45 -6.31 -7.22
C ILE A 242 18.31 -5.49 -8.19
N LEU A 243 19.25 -4.69 -7.71
CA LEU A 243 20.16 -3.92 -8.57
C LEU A 243 20.89 -4.80 -9.59
N LYS A 244 21.51 -5.89 -9.16
CA LYS A 244 22.25 -6.80 -10.06
C LYS A 244 21.40 -7.41 -11.16
N LEU A 245 20.10 -7.53 -10.93
CA LEU A 245 19.18 -8.09 -11.91
C LEU A 245 18.70 -7.01 -12.88
N TYR A 246 18.37 -5.82 -12.35
CA TYR A 246 17.73 -4.76 -13.10
C TYR A 246 18.71 -3.89 -13.90
N ASP A 247 19.95 -3.66 -13.43
CA ASP A 247 20.98 -2.84 -14.07
C ASP A 247 21.35 -3.32 -15.48
N LYS A 248 21.04 -4.56 -15.82
CA LYS A 248 21.24 -5.12 -17.17
C LYS A 248 20.29 -4.54 -18.22
N PHE A 249 19.13 -4.04 -17.77
CA PHE A 249 18.02 -3.68 -18.65
C PHE A 249 17.48 -2.28 -18.40
N PHE A 250 17.88 -1.67 -17.28
CA PHE A 250 17.39 -0.38 -16.85
C PHE A 250 18.53 0.48 -16.30
N ASP A 251 18.51 1.76 -16.65
CA ASP A 251 19.36 2.78 -16.06
C ASP A 251 18.75 3.26 -14.74
N ILE A 252 19.49 3.16 -13.67
CA ILE A 252 19.06 3.61 -12.35
C ILE A 252 19.11 5.14 -12.30
N ILE A 253 17.95 5.78 -12.13
CA ILE A 253 17.84 7.24 -12.09
C ILE A 253 17.81 7.75 -10.68
N ASP A 254 17.09 7.06 -9.78
CA ASP A 254 16.97 7.47 -8.39
C ASP A 254 16.74 6.27 -7.46
N ILE A 255 17.33 6.34 -6.28
CA ILE A 255 17.15 5.36 -5.20
C ILE A 255 16.82 6.14 -3.94
N THR A 256 15.65 5.86 -3.38
CA THR A 256 15.24 6.43 -2.09
C THR A 256 15.10 5.35 -1.04
N GLU A 257 15.35 5.72 0.22
CA GLU A 257 15.24 4.85 1.39
C GLU A 257 14.51 5.57 2.53
N GLU A 258 13.54 4.91 3.14
CA GLU A 258 12.84 5.39 4.33
C GLU A 258 12.51 4.19 5.23
N ASN A 259 12.98 4.19 6.49
CA ASN A 259 12.74 3.12 7.49
C ASN A 259 13.09 1.71 6.96
N ASP A 260 14.28 1.55 6.37
CA ASP A 260 14.78 0.31 5.74
C ASP A 260 14.01 -0.14 4.47
N TRP A 261 13.04 0.62 4.00
CA TRP A 261 12.34 0.33 2.76
C TRP A 261 12.93 1.14 1.61
N CYS A 262 13.14 0.49 0.48
CA CYS A 262 13.71 1.09 -0.72
C CYS A 262 12.66 1.31 -1.80
N CYS A 263 12.89 2.34 -2.62
CA CYS A 263 12.18 2.59 -3.86
C CYS A 263 13.20 2.98 -4.93
N PHE A 264 13.10 2.36 -6.09
CA PHE A 264 13.93 2.66 -7.26
C PHE A 264 13.09 3.28 -8.35
N ARG A 265 13.64 4.32 -8.97
CA ARG A 265 13.19 4.80 -10.27
C ARG A 265 14.26 4.52 -11.31
N MET A 266 13.82 3.96 -12.41
CA MET A 266 14.69 3.49 -13.49
C MET A 266 14.10 3.88 -14.85
N LEU A 267 14.95 3.98 -15.86
CA LEU A 267 14.55 4.10 -17.26
C LEU A 267 14.90 2.80 -18.00
N LYS A 268 14.02 2.36 -18.88
CA LYS A 268 14.30 1.21 -19.73
C LYS A 268 15.35 1.60 -20.76
N ASN A 269 16.42 0.79 -20.85
CA ASN A 269 17.47 0.99 -21.85
C ASN A 269 16.91 0.81 -23.28
N GLU A 270 17.52 1.44 -24.25
CA GLU A 270 17.14 1.39 -25.67
C GLU A 270 17.40 0.02 -26.35
N SER A 271 17.89 -0.98 -25.62
CA SER A 271 18.33 -2.29 -26.18
C SER A 271 17.18 -3.24 -26.51
#